data_b4b1e3521bd1c572e6a1be9ba40f8af1
#
_entry.id   b4b1e3521bd1c572e6a1be9ba40f8af1
#
_cell.length_a   1.000
_cell.length_b   1.000
_cell.length_c   1.000
_cell.angle_alpha   90.00
_cell.angle_beta   90.00
_cell.angle_gamma   90.00
#
_symmetry.space_group_name_H-M   'P 1'
#
loop_
_entity.id
_entity.type
_entity.pdbx_description
1 polymer ?
#
loop_
_entity_poly.entity_id
_entity_poly.type
_entity_poly.pdbx_seq_one_letter_code
_entity_poly.pdbx_strand_id
1 'polypeptide(L)'
;MRNNNKKIMLLIAVTLLISMLYLFVGIDFEIFEYQFSSRLRKFILIILVGAAIATSVVIFQAITNNRLLTPSIMGLDAVYLFIKVLPVFLFGIQSVWVTNVYLNFILTLITMVLFALILFQGIFKIGHFSIYFILLIGVLLGTFFRSITGFIQLIMDPESFLAIQSSMFANFNASNSNLVTFSAVLLVILLVITILLLPYLDVLLLGRAEAINLGISYEKLTRILLVIVSVLVSVSTALVGPITFLGLLTVNLAHELMKTYEHKYILIATICLSWISLFSAQWVVENVFEATTEMSILIDLIG
;
A
#
# COMPACT_ATOMS: atom_id res chain seq x y z
N MET A 1 -5.82 -6.07 28.70
CA MET A 1 -6.28 -4.75 28.21
C MET A 1 -5.43 -3.56 28.69
N ARG A 2 -5.21 -3.38 30.00
CA ARG A 2 -4.44 -2.21 30.53
C ARG A 2 -3.00 -2.08 29.97
N ASN A 3 -2.34 -3.19 29.64
CA ASN A 3 -0.98 -3.19 29.07
C ASN A 3 -0.96 -2.79 27.58
N ASN A 4 -1.95 -3.20 26.79
CA ASN A 4 -2.00 -2.86 25.36
C ASN A 4 -2.29 -1.37 25.14
N ASN A 5 -3.14 -0.75 25.97
CA ASN A 5 -3.38 0.69 25.90
C ASN A 5 -2.10 1.50 26.18
N LYS A 6 -1.27 1.06 27.15
CA LYS A 6 0.03 1.72 27.43
C LYS A 6 0.99 1.59 26.25
N LYS A 7 1.05 0.40 25.60
CA LYS A 7 1.89 0.18 24.43
C LYS A 7 1.45 1.04 23.24
N ILE A 8 0.13 1.16 23.00
CA ILE A 8 -0.39 2.04 21.95
C ILE A 8 -0.07 3.49 22.24
N MET A 9 -0.25 3.97 23.47
CA MET A 9 0.13 5.35 23.84
C MET A 9 1.61 5.60 23.57
N LEU A 10 2.48 4.65 23.93
CA LEU A 10 3.91 4.76 23.63
C LEU A 10 4.18 4.81 22.12
N LEU A 11 3.55 3.92 21.33
CA LEU A 11 3.70 3.94 19.86
C LEU A 11 3.22 5.26 19.25
N ILE A 12 2.08 5.77 19.68
CA ILE A 12 1.58 7.07 19.21
C ILE A 12 2.56 8.19 19.60
N ALA A 13 3.08 8.19 20.82
CA ALA A 13 4.06 9.20 21.25
C ALA A 13 5.35 9.14 20.41
N VAL A 14 5.88 7.93 20.13
CA VAL A 14 7.05 7.75 19.26
C VAL A 14 6.74 8.19 17.83
N THR A 15 5.58 7.86 17.30
CA THR A 15 5.15 8.28 15.94
C THR A 15 5.07 9.81 15.86
N LEU A 16 4.47 10.47 16.85
CA LEU A 16 4.40 11.93 16.90
C LEU A 16 5.80 12.55 16.98
N LEU A 17 6.68 11.99 17.81
CA LEU A 17 8.05 12.48 17.94
C LEU A 17 8.81 12.38 16.62
N ILE A 18 8.78 11.21 15.94
CA ILE A 18 9.47 11.01 14.66
C ILE A 18 8.86 11.89 13.56
N SER A 19 7.54 12.03 13.53
CA SER A 19 6.87 12.89 12.56
C SER A 19 7.21 14.37 12.74
N MET A 20 7.35 14.83 13.98
CA MET A 20 7.82 16.19 14.29
C MET A 20 9.30 16.37 13.93
N LEU A 21 10.15 15.39 14.24
CA LEU A 21 11.55 15.42 13.82
C LEU A 21 11.68 15.53 12.30
N TYR A 22 10.89 14.75 11.54
CA TYR A 22 10.87 14.83 10.08
C TYR A 22 10.50 16.23 9.56
N LEU A 23 9.49 16.86 10.18
CA LEU A 23 9.02 18.18 9.73
C LEU A 23 10.02 19.31 10.01
N PHE A 24 10.74 19.27 11.13
CA PHE A 24 11.50 20.42 11.63
C PHE A 24 13.02 20.25 11.57
N VAL A 25 13.55 19.03 11.63
CA VAL A 25 15.00 18.81 11.63
C VAL A 25 15.58 18.94 10.22
N GLY A 26 16.65 19.72 10.09
CA GLY A 26 17.36 19.92 8.82
C GLY A 26 16.64 20.87 7.85
N ILE A 27 15.83 21.80 8.34
CA ILE A 27 15.28 22.89 7.53
C ILE A 27 16.27 24.06 7.54
N ASP A 28 16.57 24.57 6.35
CA ASP A 28 17.31 25.81 6.18
C ASP A 28 16.36 27.01 6.38
N PHE A 29 16.70 27.91 7.30
CA PHE A 29 15.86 29.06 7.61
C PHE A 29 15.81 30.11 6.48
N GLU A 30 16.79 30.11 5.56
CA GLU A 30 16.79 31.04 4.42
C GLU A 30 15.69 30.69 3.40
N ILE A 31 15.32 29.41 3.30
CA ILE A 31 14.30 28.91 2.35
C ILE A 31 13.16 28.16 3.06
N PHE A 32 12.86 28.58 4.29
CA PHE A 32 11.92 27.89 5.19
C PHE A 32 10.54 27.63 4.55
N GLU A 33 9.91 28.65 3.97
CA GLU A 33 8.56 28.51 3.37
C GLU A 33 8.50 27.44 2.29
N TYR A 34 9.50 27.41 1.41
CA TYR A 34 9.55 26.43 0.32
C TYR A 34 9.79 25.02 0.84
N GLN A 35 10.79 24.84 1.71
CA GLN A 35 11.10 23.52 2.27
C GLN A 35 9.97 22.98 3.15
N PHE A 36 9.39 23.82 4.00
CA PHE A 36 8.28 23.42 4.86
C PHE A 36 7.04 23.01 4.06
N SER A 37 6.67 23.79 3.04
CA SER A 37 5.56 23.44 2.14
C SER A 37 5.79 22.13 1.40
N SER A 38 7.01 21.87 0.93
CA SER A 38 7.40 20.62 0.29
C SER A 38 7.31 19.43 1.26
N ARG A 39 7.89 19.56 2.46
CA ARG A 39 7.85 18.52 3.50
C ARG A 39 6.42 18.25 3.99
N LEU A 40 5.58 19.28 4.10
CA LEU A 40 4.18 19.11 4.50
C LEU A 40 3.39 18.27 3.50
N ARG A 41 3.61 18.47 2.19
CA ARG A 41 2.99 17.64 1.16
C ARG A 41 3.41 16.18 1.26
N LYS A 42 4.70 15.91 1.42
CA LYS A 42 5.23 14.55 1.64
C LYS A 42 4.69 13.94 2.93
N PHE A 43 4.60 14.71 4.00
CA PHE A 43 4.04 14.32 5.27
C PHE A 43 2.59 13.83 5.14
N ILE A 44 1.74 14.58 4.44
CA ILE A 44 0.35 14.18 4.18
C ILE A 44 0.31 12.87 3.37
N LEU A 45 1.15 12.73 2.35
CA LEU A 45 1.23 11.51 1.55
C LEU A 45 1.66 10.32 2.39
N ILE A 46 2.68 10.45 3.22
CA ILE A 46 3.17 9.38 4.10
C ILE A 46 2.05 8.92 5.05
N ILE A 47 1.31 9.87 5.64
CA ILE A 47 0.18 9.54 6.51
C ILE A 47 -0.88 8.74 5.75
N LEU A 48 -1.30 9.21 4.57
CA LEU A 48 -2.35 8.58 3.79
C LEU A 48 -1.93 7.18 3.28
N VAL A 49 -0.78 7.10 2.63
CA VAL A 49 -0.27 5.87 2.01
C VAL A 49 0.10 4.84 3.09
N GLY A 50 0.78 5.27 4.15
CA GLY A 50 1.14 4.40 5.26
C GLY A 50 -0.08 3.79 5.96
N ALA A 51 -1.12 4.59 6.23
CA ALA A 51 -2.36 4.10 6.81
C ALA A 51 -3.10 3.15 5.84
N ALA A 52 -3.14 3.46 4.54
CA ALA A 52 -3.82 2.64 3.55
C ALA A 52 -3.15 1.27 3.36
N ILE A 53 -1.81 1.24 3.24
CA ILE A 53 -1.04 -0.01 3.12
C ILE A 53 -1.19 -0.84 4.40
N ALA A 54 -0.99 -0.26 5.58
CA ALA A 54 -1.15 -0.93 6.87
C ALA A 54 -2.54 -1.57 7.00
N THR A 55 -3.59 -0.79 6.69
CA THR A 55 -4.98 -1.26 6.77
C THR A 55 -5.26 -2.37 5.78
N SER A 56 -4.79 -2.25 4.54
CA SER A 56 -5.00 -3.26 3.50
C SER A 56 -4.40 -4.61 3.88
N VAL A 57 -3.20 -4.61 4.48
CA VAL A 57 -2.52 -5.84 4.88
C VAL A 57 -3.19 -6.46 6.11
N VAL A 58 -3.60 -5.67 7.11
CA VAL A 58 -4.35 -6.18 8.28
C VAL A 58 -5.65 -6.87 7.84
N ILE A 59 -6.44 -6.24 6.97
CA ILE A 59 -7.66 -6.83 6.42
C ILE A 59 -7.34 -8.12 5.66
N PHE A 60 -6.34 -8.09 4.80
CA PHE A 60 -5.99 -9.22 3.95
C PHE A 60 -5.52 -10.43 4.77
N GLN A 61 -4.72 -10.22 5.81
CA GLN A 61 -4.30 -11.27 6.73
C GLN A 61 -5.47 -11.84 7.55
N ALA A 62 -6.44 -11.00 7.95
CA ALA A 62 -7.65 -11.47 8.60
C ALA A 62 -8.51 -12.36 7.69
N ILE A 63 -8.66 -12.01 6.41
CA ILE A 63 -9.41 -12.81 5.42
C ILE A 63 -8.70 -14.13 5.14
N THR A 64 -7.38 -14.10 4.98
CA THR A 64 -6.59 -15.28 4.59
C THR A 64 -6.24 -16.17 5.80
N ASN A 65 -6.46 -15.66 7.01
CA ASN A 65 -6.01 -16.27 8.26
C ASN A 65 -4.53 -16.69 8.20
N ASN A 66 -3.71 -15.87 7.57
CA ASN A 66 -2.29 -16.12 7.35
C ASN A 66 -1.49 -14.81 7.44
N ARG A 67 -0.56 -14.76 8.40
CA ARG A 67 0.24 -13.56 8.71
C ARG A 67 1.38 -13.28 7.73
N LEU A 68 1.69 -14.21 6.84
CA LEU A 68 2.77 -14.05 5.85
C LEU A 68 2.27 -13.48 4.52
N LEU A 69 0.95 -13.37 4.34
CA LEU A 69 0.36 -12.96 3.08
C LEU A 69 0.04 -11.47 3.05
N THR A 70 0.38 -10.84 1.94
CA THR A 70 0.06 -9.45 1.63
C THR A 70 -0.65 -9.34 0.28
N PRO A 71 -1.44 -8.28 0.05
CA PRO A 71 -2.09 -8.06 -1.25
C PRO A 71 -1.09 -7.96 -2.42
N SER A 72 0.12 -7.45 -2.20
CA SER A 72 1.19 -7.33 -3.20
C SER A 72 1.62 -8.67 -3.77
N ILE A 73 1.61 -9.75 -2.96
CA ILE A 73 1.93 -11.12 -3.42
C ILE A 73 0.97 -11.58 -4.51
N MET A 74 -0.27 -11.08 -4.54
CA MET A 74 -1.26 -11.40 -5.58
C MET A 74 -0.96 -10.77 -6.93
N GLY A 75 0.20 -10.17 -7.13
CA GLY A 75 0.63 -9.63 -8.42
C GLY A 75 0.15 -8.20 -8.71
N LEU A 76 -0.45 -7.49 -7.75
CA LEU A 76 -0.88 -6.11 -7.95
C LEU A 76 0.28 -5.20 -8.35
N ASP A 77 1.44 -5.37 -7.72
CA ASP A 77 2.65 -4.59 -8.05
C ASP A 77 3.18 -4.93 -9.45
N ALA A 78 3.06 -6.20 -9.88
CA ALA A 78 3.45 -6.61 -11.23
C ALA A 78 2.54 -6.01 -12.30
N VAL A 79 1.24 -5.94 -12.03
CA VAL A 79 0.25 -5.29 -12.91
C VAL A 79 0.53 -3.78 -12.97
N TYR A 80 0.84 -3.14 -11.84
CA TYR A 80 1.23 -1.74 -11.84
C TYR A 80 2.42 -1.47 -12.77
N LEU A 81 3.50 -2.24 -12.63
CA LEU A 81 4.69 -2.10 -13.48
C LEU A 81 4.35 -2.32 -14.95
N PHE A 82 3.54 -3.32 -15.26
CA PHE A 82 3.07 -3.57 -16.62
C PHE A 82 2.31 -2.37 -17.20
N ILE A 83 1.41 -1.75 -16.42
CA ILE A 83 0.64 -0.57 -16.85
C ILE A 83 1.55 0.64 -17.06
N LYS A 84 2.65 0.77 -16.31
CA LYS A 84 3.61 1.86 -16.52
C LYS A 84 4.46 1.65 -17.77
N VAL A 85 4.89 0.42 -18.02
CA VAL A 85 5.81 0.09 -19.13
C VAL A 85 5.08 0.02 -20.47
N LEU A 86 3.90 -0.58 -20.53
CA LEU A 86 3.18 -0.86 -21.77
C LEU A 86 2.84 0.41 -22.59
N PRO A 87 2.29 1.49 -22.03
CA PRO A 87 2.01 2.72 -22.79
C PRO A 87 3.27 3.39 -23.33
N VAL A 88 4.36 3.38 -22.58
CA VAL A 88 5.65 3.94 -23.03
C VAL A 88 6.18 3.15 -24.21
N PHE A 89 6.11 1.83 -24.16
CA PHE A 89 6.56 0.95 -25.24
C PHE A 89 5.72 1.12 -26.52
N LEU A 90 4.37 1.20 -26.39
CA LEU A 90 3.48 1.27 -27.56
C LEU A 90 3.37 2.66 -28.19
N PHE A 91 3.38 3.70 -27.35
CA PHE A 91 3.05 5.06 -27.78
C PHE A 91 4.21 6.07 -27.60
N GLY A 92 5.32 5.63 -26.98
CA GLY A 92 6.48 6.45 -26.67
C GLY A 92 6.28 7.35 -25.43
N ILE A 93 7.40 7.93 -24.96
CA ILE A 93 7.46 8.77 -23.74
C ILE A 93 6.58 10.01 -23.85
N GLN A 94 6.48 10.60 -25.02
CA GLN A 94 5.77 11.87 -25.25
C GLN A 94 4.27 11.68 -25.45
N SER A 95 3.74 10.48 -25.38
CA SER A 95 2.32 10.22 -25.56
C SER A 95 1.48 10.83 -24.44
N VAL A 96 0.26 11.23 -24.75
CA VAL A 96 -0.71 11.78 -23.77
C VAL A 96 -0.98 10.77 -22.63
N TRP A 97 -0.93 9.48 -22.92
CA TRP A 97 -1.10 8.41 -21.92
C TRP A 97 0.00 8.38 -20.85
N VAL A 98 1.19 8.88 -21.18
CA VAL A 98 2.35 8.92 -20.29
C VAL A 98 2.49 10.30 -19.64
N THR A 99 2.38 11.37 -20.41
CA THR A 99 2.64 12.75 -19.97
C THR A 99 1.50 13.35 -19.16
N ASN A 100 0.24 12.94 -19.41
CA ASN A 100 -0.90 13.44 -18.66
C ASN A 100 -1.02 12.69 -17.32
N VAL A 101 -0.65 13.37 -16.23
CA VAL A 101 -0.63 12.80 -14.86
C VAL A 101 -1.99 12.25 -14.44
N TYR A 102 -3.09 12.92 -14.81
CA TYR A 102 -4.45 12.47 -14.45
C TYR A 102 -4.85 11.21 -15.21
N LEU A 103 -4.61 11.16 -16.52
CA LEU A 103 -4.92 9.97 -17.33
C LEU A 103 -4.09 8.77 -16.88
N ASN A 104 -2.80 8.96 -16.62
CA ASN A 104 -1.91 7.92 -16.14
C ASN A 104 -2.35 7.38 -14.77
N PHE A 105 -2.75 8.26 -13.83
CA PHE A 105 -3.27 7.88 -12.53
C PHE A 105 -4.58 7.08 -12.65
N ILE A 106 -5.56 7.58 -13.41
CA ILE A 106 -6.87 6.93 -13.58
C ILE A 106 -6.70 5.56 -14.28
N LEU A 107 -5.88 5.49 -15.34
CA LEU A 107 -5.58 4.24 -16.03
C LEU A 107 -5.00 3.20 -15.05
N THR A 108 -3.99 3.61 -14.29
CA THR A 108 -3.35 2.75 -13.28
C THR A 108 -4.37 2.27 -12.24
N LEU A 109 -5.14 3.19 -11.65
CA LEU A 109 -6.13 2.88 -10.64
C LEU A 109 -7.20 1.91 -11.16
N ILE A 110 -7.83 2.24 -12.29
CA ILE A 110 -8.91 1.41 -12.85
C ILE A 110 -8.38 0.00 -13.21
N THR A 111 -7.24 -0.09 -13.87
CA THR A 111 -6.71 -1.38 -14.30
C THR A 111 -6.32 -2.25 -13.11
N MET A 112 -5.67 -1.69 -12.08
CA MET A 112 -5.34 -2.42 -10.86
C MET A 112 -6.58 -2.91 -10.11
N VAL A 113 -7.59 -2.04 -9.95
CA VAL A 113 -8.85 -2.39 -9.29
C VAL A 113 -9.60 -3.47 -10.10
N LEU A 114 -9.70 -3.32 -11.41
CA LEU A 114 -10.34 -4.32 -12.27
C LEU A 114 -9.62 -5.67 -12.21
N PHE A 115 -8.29 -5.67 -12.28
CA PHE A 115 -7.50 -6.90 -12.14
C PHE A 115 -7.78 -7.58 -10.79
N ALA A 116 -7.75 -6.84 -9.69
CA ALA A 116 -8.05 -7.37 -8.37
C ALA A 116 -9.49 -7.91 -8.28
N LEU A 117 -10.48 -7.18 -8.82
CA LEU A 117 -11.87 -7.61 -8.82
C LEU A 117 -12.09 -8.86 -9.68
N ILE A 118 -11.43 -8.97 -10.83
CA ILE A 118 -11.51 -10.19 -11.69
C ILE A 118 -10.92 -11.37 -10.94
N LEU A 119 -9.76 -11.22 -10.31
CA LEU A 119 -9.17 -12.25 -9.47
C LEU A 119 -10.15 -12.69 -8.37
N PHE A 120 -10.70 -11.75 -7.62
CA PHE A 120 -11.58 -12.05 -6.50
C PHE A 120 -12.95 -12.61 -6.93
N GLN A 121 -13.55 -12.09 -8.01
CA GLN A 121 -14.84 -12.60 -8.51
C GLN A 121 -14.73 -13.98 -9.16
N GLY A 122 -13.62 -14.27 -9.86
CA GLY A 122 -13.34 -15.58 -10.42
C GLY A 122 -13.45 -16.69 -9.37
N ILE A 123 -13.08 -16.36 -8.14
CA ILE A 123 -13.07 -17.24 -6.98
C ILE A 123 -14.47 -17.57 -6.46
N PHE A 124 -15.32 -16.54 -6.30
CA PHE A 124 -16.65 -16.72 -5.73
C PHE A 124 -17.64 -17.40 -6.69
N LYS A 125 -17.40 -17.34 -8.01
CA LYS A 125 -18.26 -18.01 -9.00
C LYS A 125 -18.02 -19.51 -9.08
N ILE A 126 -16.83 -20.00 -8.76
CA ILE A 126 -16.45 -21.40 -8.92
C ILE A 126 -16.71 -22.23 -7.63
N GLY A 127 -17.31 -21.62 -6.61
CA GLY A 127 -18.03 -22.26 -5.48
C GLY A 127 -17.23 -23.15 -4.51
N HIS A 128 -16.02 -23.61 -4.83
CA HIS A 128 -15.26 -24.59 -4.04
C HIS A 128 -13.77 -24.27 -3.85
N PHE A 129 -13.27 -23.14 -4.35
CA PHE A 129 -11.85 -22.82 -4.21
C PHE A 129 -11.54 -22.19 -2.85
N SER A 130 -10.50 -22.74 -2.22
CA SER A 130 -9.92 -22.14 -1.01
C SER A 130 -9.23 -20.81 -1.36
N ILE A 131 -9.13 -19.91 -0.40
CA ILE A 131 -8.35 -18.68 -0.50
C ILE A 131 -6.91 -18.94 -1.00
N TYR A 132 -6.33 -20.09 -0.65
CA TYR A 132 -5.00 -20.50 -1.14
C TYR A 132 -4.93 -20.70 -2.66
N PHE A 133 -6.00 -21.16 -3.28
CA PHE A 133 -6.04 -21.29 -4.75
C PHE A 133 -6.04 -19.92 -5.44
N ILE A 134 -6.67 -18.93 -4.82
CA ILE A 134 -6.65 -17.54 -5.28
C ILE A 134 -5.24 -16.98 -5.25
N LEU A 135 -4.57 -17.19 -4.13
CA LEU A 135 -3.19 -16.76 -3.94
C LEU A 135 -2.29 -17.39 -4.98
N LEU A 136 -2.46 -18.68 -5.25
CA LEU A 136 -1.70 -19.37 -6.29
C LEU A 136 -1.92 -18.74 -7.67
N ILE A 137 -3.17 -18.49 -8.06
CA ILE A 137 -3.49 -17.81 -9.32
C ILE A 137 -2.91 -16.41 -9.35
N GLY A 138 -3.02 -15.66 -8.24
CA GLY A 138 -2.45 -14.33 -8.11
C GLY A 138 -0.92 -14.32 -8.32
N VAL A 139 -0.21 -15.25 -7.68
CA VAL A 139 1.24 -15.41 -7.85
C VAL A 139 1.60 -15.78 -9.29
N LEU A 140 0.87 -16.72 -9.92
CA LEU A 140 1.10 -17.12 -11.31
C LEU A 140 0.89 -15.94 -12.27
N LEU A 141 -0.22 -15.20 -12.12
CA LEU A 141 -0.49 -14.01 -12.94
C LEU A 141 0.52 -12.90 -12.68
N GLY A 142 0.90 -12.69 -11.41
CA GLY A 142 1.94 -11.75 -11.05
C GLY A 142 3.28 -12.07 -11.72
N THR A 143 3.67 -13.35 -11.73
CA THR A 143 4.89 -13.83 -12.41
C THR A 143 4.78 -13.63 -13.92
N PHE A 144 3.62 -13.93 -14.51
CA PHE A 144 3.35 -13.70 -15.92
C PHE A 144 3.50 -12.23 -16.32
N PHE A 145 2.87 -11.31 -15.58
CA PHE A 145 3.01 -9.87 -15.85
C PHE A 145 4.44 -9.36 -15.65
N ARG A 146 5.16 -9.84 -14.62
CA ARG A 146 6.58 -9.50 -14.43
C ARG A 146 7.42 -9.97 -15.60
N SER A 147 7.20 -11.18 -16.11
CA SER A 147 7.95 -11.73 -17.24
C SER A 147 7.71 -10.93 -18.52
N ILE A 148 6.45 -10.58 -18.83
CA ILE A 148 6.14 -9.72 -19.98
C ILE A 148 6.76 -8.34 -19.81
N THR A 149 6.64 -7.74 -18.63
CA THR A 149 7.22 -6.42 -18.35
C THR A 149 8.73 -6.44 -18.54
N GLY A 150 9.41 -7.45 -17.98
CA GLY A 150 10.86 -7.62 -18.15
C GLY A 150 11.25 -7.84 -19.61
N PHE A 151 10.49 -8.62 -20.39
CA PHE A 151 10.73 -8.77 -21.82
C PHE A 151 10.59 -7.46 -22.57
N ILE A 152 9.52 -6.68 -22.32
CA ILE A 152 9.33 -5.37 -22.96
C ILE A 152 10.51 -4.43 -22.62
N GLN A 153 10.96 -4.41 -21.37
CA GLN A 153 12.08 -3.59 -20.92
C GLN A 153 13.41 -3.94 -21.63
N LEU A 154 13.62 -5.22 -21.96
CA LEU A 154 14.82 -5.67 -22.66
C LEU A 154 14.87 -5.21 -24.13
N ILE A 155 13.71 -5.04 -24.77
CA ILE A 155 13.63 -4.61 -26.18
C ILE A 155 13.34 -3.12 -26.35
N MET A 156 13.11 -2.41 -25.23
CA MET A 156 12.85 -0.97 -25.21
C MET A 156 14.14 -0.20 -25.44
N ASP A 157 14.04 0.98 -26.07
CA ASP A 157 15.17 1.88 -26.20
C ASP A 157 15.65 2.40 -24.83
N PRO A 158 16.94 2.73 -24.67
CA PRO A 158 17.52 3.13 -23.39
C PRO A 158 16.89 4.41 -22.79
N GLU A 159 16.46 5.36 -23.64
CA GLU A 159 15.85 6.61 -23.18
C GLU A 159 14.49 6.33 -22.55
N SER A 160 13.64 5.55 -23.23
CA SER A 160 12.34 5.10 -22.71
C SER A 160 12.48 4.29 -21.43
N PHE A 161 13.48 3.41 -21.34
CA PHE A 161 13.77 2.63 -20.14
C PHE A 161 14.10 3.53 -18.95
N LEU A 162 15.00 4.50 -19.13
CA LEU A 162 15.38 5.46 -18.08
C LEU A 162 14.19 6.31 -17.62
N ALA A 163 13.31 6.72 -18.53
CA ALA A 163 12.14 7.51 -18.21
C ALA A 163 11.15 6.79 -17.27
N ILE A 164 11.01 5.46 -17.41
CA ILE A 164 10.11 4.67 -16.55
C ILE A 164 10.78 4.14 -15.30
N GLN A 165 12.12 4.14 -15.21
CA GLN A 165 12.85 3.57 -14.10
C GLN A 165 12.44 4.16 -12.74
N SER A 166 12.24 5.46 -12.67
CA SER A 166 11.75 6.13 -11.45
C SER A 166 10.35 5.67 -11.01
N SER A 167 9.51 5.21 -11.96
CA SER A 167 8.16 4.69 -11.66
C SER A 167 8.16 3.28 -11.07
N MET A 168 9.30 2.58 -11.10
CA MET A 168 9.41 1.22 -10.55
C MET A 168 9.53 1.21 -9.03
N PHE A 169 9.89 2.33 -8.44
CA PHE A 169 10.11 2.50 -7.02
C PHE A 169 9.13 3.51 -6.43
N ALA A 170 8.91 3.42 -5.12
CA ALA A 170 8.05 4.37 -4.45
C ALA A 170 8.74 5.73 -4.29
N ASN A 171 8.08 6.77 -4.82
CA ASN A 171 8.56 8.14 -4.81
C ASN A 171 7.50 9.09 -4.24
N PHE A 172 7.80 9.74 -3.12
CA PHE A 172 6.93 10.70 -2.45
C PHE A 172 7.15 12.15 -2.90
N ASN A 173 8.13 12.38 -3.79
CA ASN A 173 8.49 13.72 -4.25
C ASN A 173 7.64 14.21 -5.43
N ALA A 174 7.14 13.30 -6.26
CA ALA A 174 6.54 13.59 -7.57
C ALA A 174 5.01 13.72 -7.57
N SER A 175 4.36 13.95 -6.42
CA SER A 175 2.91 13.91 -6.32
C SER A 175 2.23 15.22 -6.74
N ASN A 176 1.18 15.09 -7.56
CA ASN A 176 0.29 16.20 -7.92
C ASN A 176 -0.69 16.48 -6.77
N SER A 177 -0.75 17.73 -6.30
CA SER A 177 -1.57 18.15 -5.17
C SER A 177 -3.06 17.81 -5.33
N ASN A 178 -3.63 17.94 -6.53
CA ASN A 178 -5.04 17.64 -6.77
C ASN A 178 -5.32 16.13 -6.69
N LEU A 179 -4.40 15.29 -7.18
CA LEU A 179 -4.52 13.83 -7.06
C LEU A 179 -4.39 13.38 -5.60
N VAL A 180 -3.51 14.02 -4.85
CA VAL A 180 -3.39 13.74 -3.40
C VAL A 180 -4.68 14.06 -2.68
N THR A 181 -5.31 15.21 -2.96
CA THR A 181 -6.57 15.61 -2.32
C THR A 181 -7.70 14.64 -2.67
N PHE A 182 -7.85 14.29 -3.95
CA PHE A 182 -8.85 13.31 -4.40
C PHE A 182 -8.66 11.95 -3.70
N SER A 183 -7.42 11.47 -3.71
CA SER A 183 -7.08 10.19 -3.09
C SER A 183 -7.24 10.21 -1.57
N ALA A 184 -6.95 11.35 -0.92
CA ALA A 184 -7.14 11.52 0.52
C ALA A 184 -8.60 11.32 0.92
N VAL A 185 -9.54 11.94 0.19
CA VAL A 185 -10.97 11.76 0.47
C VAL A 185 -11.37 10.30 0.35
N LEU A 186 -10.95 9.63 -0.73
CA LEU A 186 -11.28 8.22 -0.96
C LEU A 186 -10.67 7.31 0.13
N LEU A 187 -9.39 7.50 0.45
CA LEU A 187 -8.70 6.71 1.47
C LEU A 187 -9.31 6.92 2.87
N VAL A 188 -9.63 8.16 3.25
CA VAL A 188 -10.26 8.44 4.54
C VAL A 188 -11.63 7.76 4.64
N ILE A 189 -12.45 7.81 3.59
CA ILE A 189 -13.75 7.10 3.58
C ILE A 189 -13.53 5.60 3.81
N LEU A 190 -12.58 4.97 3.10
CA LEU A 190 -12.31 3.53 3.24
C LEU A 190 -11.75 3.18 4.61
N LEU A 191 -10.90 4.03 5.20
CA LEU A 191 -10.40 3.86 6.55
C LEU A 191 -11.53 3.91 7.58
N VAL A 192 -12.46 4.87 7.45
CA VAL A 192 -13.64 4.96 8.33
C VAL A 192 -14.52 3.71 8.19
N ILE A 193 -14.80 3.26 6.97
CA ILE A 193 -15.53 2.02 6.73
C ILE A 193 -14.83 0.82 7.39
N THR A 194 -13.50 0.75 7.28
CA THR A 194 -12.73 -0.34 7.91
C THR A 194 -12.85 -0.32 9.43
N ILE A 195 -12.82 0.86 10.06
CA ILE A 195 -13.00 0.98 11.51
C ILE A 195 -14.36 0.42 11.95
N LEU A 196 -15.42 0.66 11.17
CA LEU A 196 -16.75 0.10 11.43
C LEU A 196 -16.81 -1.43 11.25
N LEU A 197 -15.92 -1.97 10.41
CA LEU A 197 -15.84 -3.42 10.12
C LEU A 197 -14.89 -4.18 11.07
N LEU A 198 -14.14 -3.50 11.95
CA LEU A 198 -13.18 -4.15 12.86
C LEU A 198 -13.75 -5.32 13.67
N PRO A 199 -14.97 -5.23 14.27
CA PRO A 199 -15.51 -6.35 15.03
C PRO A 199 -15.75 -7.60 14.17
N TYR A 200 -16.05 -7.41 12.89
CA TYR A 200 -16.24 -8.51 11.95
C TYR A 200 -14.92 -9.18 11.57
N LEU A 201 -13.81 -8.43 11.54
CA LEU A 201 -12.47 -9.00 11.33
C LEU A 201 -12.08 -9.94 12.47
N ASP A 202 -12.42 -9.58 13.71
CA ASP A 202 -12.17 -10.45 14.88
C ASP A 202 -12.91 -11.79 14.76
N VAL A 203 -14.12 -11.79 14.19
CA VAL A 203 -14.92 -13.01 13.98
C VAL A 203 -14.35 -13.85 12.81
N LEU A 204 -13.78 -13.23 11.77
CA LEU A 204 -13.16 -13.96 10.65
C LEU A 204 -11.99 -14.83 11.08
N LEU A 205 -11.26 -14.45 12.15
CA LEU A 205 -10.17 -15.27 12.72
C LEU A 205 -10.64 -16.62 13.25
N LEU A 206 -11.90 -16.76 13.62
CA LEU A 206 -12.46 -18.04 14.10
C LEU A 206 -12.66 -19.04 12.96
N GLY A 207 -12.57 -18.58 11.71
CA GLY A 207 -12.77 -19.41 10.53
C GLY A 207 -14.17 -19.32 9.95
N ARG A 208 -14.35 -19.89 8.73
CA ARG A 208 -15.59 -19.78 7.94
C ARG A 208 -16.80 -20.39 8.65
N ALA A 209 -16.65 -21.58 9.23
CA ALA A 209 -17.74 -22.29 9.85
C ALA A 209 -18.31 -21.53 11.07
N GLU A 210 -17.41 -21.06 11.93
CA GLU A 210 -17.78 -20.33 13.14
C GLU A 210 -18.39 -18.95 12.82
N ALA A 211 -17.84 -18.26 11.82
CA ALA A 211 -18.39 -16.97 11.37
C ALA A 211 -19.84 -17.12 10.87
N ILE A 212 -20.13 -18.19 10.11
CA ILE A 212 -21.50 -18.48 9.65
C ILE A 212 -22.42 -18.82 10.82
N ASN A 213 -21.97 -19.64 11.78
CA ASN A 213 -22.71 -19.99 12.97
C ASN A 213 -23.08 -18.77 13.83
N LEU A 214 -22.21 -17.74 13.82
CA LEU A 214 -22.46 -16.45 14.47
C LEU A 214 -23.35 -15.50 13.65
N GLY A 215 -23.91 -15.97 12.52
CA GLY A 215 -24.85 -15.21 11.71
C GLY A 215 -24.20 -14.25 10.70
N ILE A 216 -22.88 -14.33 10.50
CA ILE A 216 -22.18 -13.48 9.52
C ILE A 216 -22.30 -14.10 8.13
N SER A 217 -22.70 -13.29 7.15
CA SER A 217 -22.64 -13.68 5.73
C SER A 217 -21.18 -13.62 5.25
N TYR A 218 -20.40 -14.69 5.54
CA TYR A 218 -18.95 -14.77 5.30
C TYR A 218 -18.55 -14.35 3.89
N GLU A 219 -19.26 -14.84 2.86
CA GLU A 219 -18.93 -14.55 1.45
C GLU A 219 -19.16 -13.08 1.08
N LYS A 220 -20.24 -12.45 1.58
CA LYS A 220 -20.50 -11.03 1.36
C LYS A 220 -19.44 -10.16 2.05
N LEU A 221 -19.14 -10.46 3.31
CA LEU A 221 -18.16 -9.72 4.08
C LEU A 221 -16.77 -9.82 3.44
N THR A 222 -16.32 -11.02 3.11
CA THR A 222 -15.03 -11.24 2.46
C THR A 222 -14.94 -10.50 1.12
N ARG A 223 -16.01 -10.50 0.33
CA ARG A 223 -16.04 -9.75 -0.95
C ARG A 223 -15.90 -8.24 -0.73
N ILE A 224 -16.64 -7.67 0.23
CA ILE A 224 -16.54 -6.24 0.55
C ILE A 224 -15.13 -5.89 1.02
N LEU A 225 -14.56 -6.67 1.92
CA LEU A 225 -13.21 -6.47 2.43
C LEU A 225 -12.14 -6.56 1.33
N LEU A 226 -12.26 -7.51 0.39
CA LEU A 226 -11.35 -7.62 -0.74
C LEU A 226 -11.46 -6.44 -1.71
N VAL A 227 -12.65 -5.86 -1.91
CA VAL A 227 -12.82 -4.62 -2.68
C VAL A 227 -12.12 -3.46 -1.96
N ILE A 228 -12.30 -3.32 -0.64
CA ILE A 228 -11.63 -2.29 0.16
C ILE A 228 -10.11 -2.43 0.04
N VAL A 229 -9.56 -3.63 0.22
CA VAL A 229 -8.13 -3.92 0.06
C VAL A 229 -7.63 -3.52 -1.32
N SER A 230 -8.37 -3.91 -2.38
CA SER A 230 -8.00 -3.60 -3.77
C SER A 230 -7.89 -2.10 -4.00
N VAL A 231 -8.87 -1.32 -3.52
CA VAL A 231 -8.87 0.13 -3.71
C VAL A 231 -7.79 0.79 -2.86
N LEU A 232 -7.61 0.38 -1.60
CA LEU A 232 -6.54 0.91 -0.72
C LEU A 232 -5.16 0.74 -1.34
N VAL A 233 -4.85 -0.48 -1.82
CA VAL A 233 -3.55 -0.77 -2.46
C VAL A 233 -3.41 -0.02 -3.79
N SER A 234 -4.43 -0.08 -4.66
CA SER A 234 -4.36 0.54 -5.99
C SER A 234 -4.18 2.06 -5.92
N VAL A 235 -4.89 2.73 -5.00
CA VAL A 235 -4.75 4.19 -4.80
C VAL A 235 -3.35 4.52 -4.27
N SER A 236 -2.89 3.79 -3.25
CA SER A 236 -1.56 4.01 -2.66
C SER A 236 -0.45 3.81 -3.69
N THR A 237 -0.50 2.69 -4.44
CA THR A 237 0.49 2.37 -5.48
C THR A 237 0.41 3.34 -6.67
N ALA A 238 -0.79 3.77 -7.08
CA ALA A 238 -0.94 4.75 -8.15
C ALA A 238 -0.39 6.14 -7.77
N LEU A 239 -0.44 6.52 -6.48
CA LEU A 239 0.08 7.79 -5.98
C LEU A 239 1.61 7.83 -5.89
N VAL A 240 2.21 6.82 -5.30
CA VAL A 240 3.64 6.86 -4.93
C VAL A 240 4.47 5.74 -5.56
N GLY A 241 3.85 4.73 -6.13
CA GLY A 241 4.52 3.51 -6.57
C GLY A 241 4.41 2.35 -5.57
N PRO A 242 4.96 1.16 -5.92
CA PRO A 242 4.84 -0.04 -5.10
C PRO A 242 5.72 0.04 -3.85
N ILE A 243 5.18 -0.40 -2.70
CA ILE A 243 5.91 -0.57 -1.44
C ILE A 243 5.59 -1.96 -0.92
N THR A 244 6.36 -2.96 -1.38
CA THR A 244 6.00 -4.38 -1.24
C THR A 244 6.11 -4.88 0.21
N PHE A 245 7.19 -4.59 0.90
CA PHE A 245 7.50 -5.16 2.22
C PHE A 245 6.99 -4.37 3.42
N LEU A 246 6.66 -3.09 3.26
CA LEU A 246 6.22 -2.24 4.37
C LEU A 246 5.07 -2.86 5.17
N GLY A 247 4.04 -3.33 4.47
CA GLY A 247 2.86 -3.88 5.12
C GLY A 247 3.16 -5.17 5.88
N LEU A 248 3.96 -6.07 5.29
CA LEU A 248 4.36 -7.33 5.92
C LEU A 248 5.18 -7.08 7.18
N LEU A 249 6.18 -6.23 7.10
CA LEU A 249 7.06 -5.90 8.21
C LEU A 249 6.27 -5.27 9.36
N THR A 250 5.47 -4.26 9.07
CA THR A 250 4.77 -3.49 10.12
C THR A 250 3.67 -4.28 10.80
N VAL A 251 2.92 -5.13 10.08
CA VAL A 251 1.87 -5.96 10.69
C VAL A 251 2.45 -7.07 11.55
N ASN A 252 3.55 -7.71 11.13
CA ASN A 252 4.20 -8.75 11.92
C ASN A 252 4.82 -8.17 13.21
N LEU A 253 5.45 -7.00 13.13
CA LEU A 253 5.92 -6.27 14.31
C LEU A 253 4.75 -5.87 15.23
N ALA A 254 3.62 -5.44 14.67
CA ALA A 254 2.43 -5.11 15.46
C ALA A 254 1.90 -6.33 16.22
N HIS A 255 1.82 -7.49 15.59
CA HIS A 255 1.43 -8.75 16.24
C HIS A 255 2.39 -9.12 17.38
N GLU A 256 3.70 -9.02 17.17
CA GLU A 256 4.71 -9.33 18.18
C GLU A 256 4.66 -8.36 19.36
N LEU A 257 4.47 -7.08 19.10
CA LEU A 257 4.39 -6.05 20.14
C LEU A 257 3.11 -6.14 20.95
N MET A 258 1.95 -6.29 20.27
CA MET A 258 0.64 -6.23 20.95
C MET A 258 0.27 -7.54 21.63
N LYS A 259 0.66 -8.69 21.06
CA LYS A 259 0.32 -10.04 21.58
C LYS A 259 -1.18 -10.19 21.87
N THR A 260 -2.02 -9.71 20.94
CA THR A 260 -3.49 -9.75 21.03
C THR A 260 -4.09 -10.21 19.71
N TYR A 261 -5.32 -10.67 19.75
CA TYR A 261 -6.12 -11.02 18.56
C TYR A 261 -7.09 -9.91 18.15
N GLU A 262 -7.27 -8.88 18.98
CA GLU A 262 -8.19 -7.78 18.70
C GLU A 262 -7.63 -6.87 17.61
N HIS A 263 -8.28 -6.85 16.45
CA HIS A 263 -7.85 -6.07 15.28
C HIS A 263 -7.74 -4.56 15.54
N LYS A 264 -8.52 -4.02 16.48
CA LYS A 264 -8.42 -2.60 16.84
C LYS A 264 -7.02 -2.21 17.34
N TYR A 265 -6.36 -3.06 18.15
CA TYR A 265 -5.01 -2.81 18.64
C TYR A 265 -3.97 -3.08 17.57
N ILE A 266 -4.17 -4.15 16.78
CA ILE A 266 -3.25 -4.52 15.69
C ILE A 266 -3.26 -3.44 14.62
N LEU A 267 -4.43 -2.96 14.19
CA LEU A 267 -4.55 -1.93 13.16
C LEU A 267 -3.86 -0.63 13.57
N ILE A 268 -4.14 -0.11 14.77
CA ILE A 268 -3.52 1.12 15.26
C ILE A 268 -2.00 0.95 15.35
N ALA A 269 -1.52 -0.18 15.89
CA ALA A 269 -0.09 -0.43 16.00
C ALA A 269 0.57 -0.55 14.62
N THR A 270 -0.05 -1.23 13.65
CA THR A 270 0.45 -1.36 12.28
C THR A 270 0.54 -0.01 11.59
N ILE A 271 -0.48 0.85 11.73
CA ILE A 271 -0.48 2.21 11.17
C ILE A 271 0.65 3.04 11.79
N CYS A 272 0.81 3.03 13.11
CA CYS A 272 1.89 3.75 13.78
C CYS A 272 3.28 3.27 13.31
N LEU A 273 3.48 1.96 13.23
CA LEU A 273 4.74 1.37 12.77
C LEU A 273 5.00 1.69 11.29
N SER A 274 3.96 1.69 10.45
CA SER A 274 4.08 2.11 9.05
C SER A 274 4.53 3.56 8.93
N TRP A 275 3.95 4.48 9.70
CA TRP A 275 4.37 5.88 9.72
C TRP A 275 5.80 6.05 10.24
N ILE A 276 6.17 5.37 11.32
CA ILE A 276 7.54 5.38 11.85
C ILE A 276 8.53 4.95 10.77
N SER A 277 8.25 3.83 10.08
CA SER A 277 9.14 3.30 9.04
C SER A 277 9.25 4.26 7.85
N LEU A 278 8.12 4.82 7.38
CA LEU A 278 8.10 5.73 6.24
C LEU A 278 8.77 7.07 6.55
N PHE A 279 8.48 7.70 7.70
CA PHE A 279 9.13 8.96 8.07
C PHE A 279 10.63 8.78 8.29
N SER A 280 11.05 7.69 8.94
CA SER A 280 12.47 7.41 9.14
C SER A 280 13.19 7.14 7.81
N ALA A 281 12.60 6.34 6.92
CA ALA A 281 13.17 6.07 5.61
C ALA A 281 13.27 7.33 4.75
N GLN A 282 12.21 8.16 4.73
CA GLN A 282 12.21 9.43 3.99
C GLN A 282 13.26 10.41 4.52
N TRP A 283 13.40 10.50 5.84
CA TRP A 283 14.42 11.35 6.46
C TRP A 283 15.83 10.90 6.07
N VAL A 284 16.10 9.60 6.09
CA VAL A 284 17.39 9.02 5.67
C VAL A 284 17.67 9.30 4.19
N VAL A 285 16.67 9.12 3.32
CA VAL A 285 16.80 9.43 1.89
C VAL A 285 17.18 10.90 1.67
N GLU A 286 16.52 11.82 2.37
CA GLU A 286 16.73 13.26 2.17
C GLU A 286 18.04 13.78 2.77
N ASN A 287 18.46 13.27 3.93
CA ASN A 287 19.59 13.84 4.68
C ASN A 287 20.88 13.00 4.63
N VAL A 288 20.80 11.70 4.34
CA VAL A 288 21.98 10.82 4.25
C VAL A 288 22.34 10.53 2.81
N PHE A 289 21.34 10.26 1.96
CA PHE A 289 21.55 9.92 0.55
C PHE A 289 21.32 11.10 -0.41
N GLU A 290 21.10 12.32 0.10
CA GLU A 290 20.88 13.53 -0.71
C GLU A 290 19.81 13.33 -1.82
N ALA A 291 18.78 12.56 -1.50
CA ALA A 291 17.68 12.16 -2.41
C ALA A 291 18.13 11.39 -3.68
N THR A 292 19.30 10.78 -3.68
CA THR A 292 19.78 9.95 -4.80
C THR A 292 19.24 8.53 -4.80
N THR A 293 18.66 8.08 -3.67
CA THR A 293 18.14 6.73 -3.49
C THR A 293 16.62 6.79 -3.28
N GLU A 294 15.92 5.81 -3.84
CA GLU A 294 14.45 5.70 -3.66
C GLU A 294 14.11 5.06 -2.31
N MET A 295 13.04 5.56 -1.67
CA MET A 295 12.67 5.16 -0.31
C MET A 295 12.29 3.67 -0.19
N SER A 296 11.64 3.10 -1.22
CA SER A 296 11.27 1.68 -1.22
C SER A 296 12.47 0.75 -1.10
N ILE A 297 13.62 1.12 -1.66
CA ILE A 297 14.86 0.32 -1.58
C ILE A 297 15.31 0.17 -0.12
N LEU A 298 15.21 1.24 0.68
CA LEU A 298 15.55 1.17 2.11
C LEU A 298 14.58 0.30 2.89
N ILE A 299 13.30 0.38 2.57
CA ILE A 299 12.26 -0.44 3.22
C ILE A 299 12.44 -1.92 2.85
N ASP A 300 12.70 -2.20 1.58
CA ASP A 300 12.92 -3.57 1.07
C ASP A 300 14.23 -4.19 1.61
N LEU A 301 15.23 -3.37 1.95
CA LEU A 301 16.47 -3.83 2.58
C LEU A 301 16.27 -4.29 4.03
N ILE A 302 15.33 -3.67 4.74
CA ILE A 302 15.05 -3.95 6.16
C ILE A 302 14.02 -5.09 6.30
N GLY A 303 13.09 -5.23 5.35
CA GLY A 303 12.01 -6.23 5.34
C GLY A 303 12.45 -7.58 4.81
#